data_8164716cd8dd98993786306e15373474
#
_entry.id   8164716cd8dd98993786306e15373474
#
_cell.length_a   1.000
_cell.length_b   1.000
_cell.length_c   1.000
_cell.angle_alpha   90.00
_cell.angle_beta   90.00
_cell.angle_gamma   90.00
#
_symmetry.space_group_name_H-M   'P 1'
#
loop_
_entity.id
_entity.type
_entity.pdbx_description
1 polymer ?
#
loop_
_entity_poly.entity_id
_entity_poly.type
_entity_poly.pdbx_seq_one_letter_code
_entity_poly.pdbx_strand_id
1 'polypeptide(L)'
;MQRIYRFVQEEDGVVSRLLTEISAYFEYLARQHGDYVAFHNVKIPMEGYMAQLAPYNINRNPYCLYVKSKPEVWNTCIARQGKVVDCCASGPFCGTCYAGMGEFVFPVLGADGAVLCFLSVSGYCMDEQMSMQKMRHFAGKYDLRLEKLKEVYQESVRTDAPQIEELRV
;
A
#
# COMPACT_ATOMS: atom_id res chain seq x y z
N MET A 1 -31.51 -13.10 -24.74
CA MET A 1 -30.51 -13.68 -23.82
C MET A 1 -29.06 -13.61 -24.33
N GLN A 2 -28.74 -14.03 -25.57
CA GLN A 2 -27.38 -13.99 -26.15
C GLN A 2 -26.75 -12.58 -26.24
N ARG A 3 -27.50 -11.49 -26.45
CA ARG A 3 -26.96 -10.12 -26.53
C ARG A 3 -26.49 -9.58 -25.18
N ILE A 4 -27.19 -9.93 -24.10
CA ILE A 4 -26.82 -9.50 -22.74
C ILE A 4 -25.55 -10.23 -22.30
N TYR A 5 -25.44 -11.53 -22.59
CA TYR A 5 -24.24 -12.31 -22.28
C TYR A 5 -22.98 -11.79 -22.99
N ARG A 6 -23.11 -11.33 -24.24
CA ARG A 6 -22.00 -10.78 -25.02
C ARG A 6 -21.53 -9.42 -24.46
N PHE A 7 -22.47 -8.59 -24.01
CA PHE A 7 -22.17 -7.29 -23.40
C PHE A 7 -21.39 -7.46 -22.08
N VAL A 8 -21.82 -8.36 -21.20
CA VAL A 8 -21.15 -8.67 -19.94
C VAL A 8 -19.74 -9.22 -20.16
N GLN A 9 -19.53 -10.09 -21.17
CA GLN A 9 -18.20 -10.61 -21.51
C GLN A 9 -17.27 -9.54 -22.10
N GLU A 10 -17.79 -8.56 -22.83
CA GLU A 10 -17.00 -7.45 -23.37
C GLU A 10 -16.57 -6.48 -22.24
N GLU A 11 -17.44 -6.19 -21.27
CA GLU A 11 -17.12 -5.38 -20.10
C GLU A 11 -16.07 -6.07 -19.20
N ASP A 12 -16.24 -7.35 -18.93
CA ASP A 12 -15.27 -8.15 -18.15
C ASP A 12 -13.89 -8.17 -18.84
N GLY A 13 -13.84 -8.24 -20.16
CA GLY A 13 -12.59 -8.20 -20.93
C GLY A 13 -11.88 -6.85 -20.83
N VAL A 14 -12.63 -5.74 -20.84
CA VAL A 14 -12.08 -4.37 -20.67
C VAL A 14 -11.53 -4.19 -19.25
N VAL A 15 -12.30 -4.56 -18.23
CA VAL A 15 -11.88 -4.44 -16.83
C VAL A 15 -10.64 -5.29 -16.56
N SER A 16 -10.62 -6.53 -17.02
CA SER A 16 -9.44 -7.42 -16.85
C SER A 16 -8.19 -6.83 -17.50
N ARG A 17 -8.30 -6.21 -18.68
CA ARG A 17 -7.20 -5.53 -19.35
C ARG A 17 -6.69 -4.33 -18.55
N LEU A 18 -7.59 -3.47 -18.06
CA LEU A 18 -7.24 -2.32 -17.23
C LEU A 18 -6.50 -2.75 -15.96
N LEU A 19 -6.96 -3.80 -15.29
CA LEU A 19 -6.29 -4.31 -14.10
C LEU A 19 -4.91 -4.89 -14.40
N THR A 20 -4.73 -5.51 -15.58
CA THR A 20 -3.42 -5.97 -16.05
C THR A 20 -2.47 -4.79 -16.28
N GLU A 21 -2.95 -3.72 -16.91
CA GLU A 21 -2.17 -2.49 -17.13
C GLU A 21 -1.82 -1.79 -15.82
N ILE A 22 -2.76 -1.69 -14.88
CA ILE A 22 -2.53 -1.15 -13.52
C ILE A 22 -1.46 -1.98 -12.79
N SER A 23 -1.56 -3.30 -12.85
CA SER A 23 -0.58 -4.20 -12.23
C SER A 23 0.81 -4.02 -12.83
N ALA A 24 0.92 -3.92 -14.15
CA ALA A 24 2.17 -3.66 -14.85
C ALA A 24 2.76 -2.29 -14.46
N TYR A 25 1.91 -1.28 -14.27
CA TYR A 25 2.32 0.04 -13.82
C TYR A 25 2.84 0.03 -12.37
N PHE A 26 2.21 -0.71 -11.47
CA PHE A 26 2.73 -0.88 -10.11
C PHE A 26 4.11 -1.54 -10.08
N GLU A 27 4.33 -2.55 -10.96
CA GLU A 27 5.66 -3.16 -11.13
C GLU A 27 6.68 -2.17 -11.70
N TYR A 28 6.27 -1.35 -12.65
CA TYR A 28 7.13 -0.30 -13.21
C TYR A 28 7.56 0.70 -12.14
N LEU A 29 6.62 1.22 -11.34
CA LEU A 29 6.90 2.16 -10.25
C LEU A 29 7.90 1.56 -9.25
N ALA A 30 7.68 0.33 -8.83
CA ALA A 30 8.57 -0.34 -7.88
C ALA A 30 10.00 -0.50 -8.44
N ARG A 31 10.14 -0.89 -9.71
CA ARG A 31 11.46 -1.15 -10.33
C ARG A 31 12.21 0.11 -10.71
N GLN A 32 11.53 1.12 -11.23
CA GLN A 32 12.18 2.32 -11.75
C GLN A 32 12.34 3.43 -10.71
N HIS A 33 11.40 3.51 -9.77
CA HIS A 33 11.34 4.61 -8.81
C HIS A 33 11.49 4.17 -7.36
N GLY A 34 11.39 2.88 -7.04
CA GLY A 34 11.36 2.38 -5.66
C GLY A 34 10.05 2.70 -4.95
N ASP A 35 8.99 3.01 -5.71
CA ASP A 35 7.66 3.33 -5.21
C ASP A 35 6.83 2.05 -5.12
N TYR A 36 6.60 1.58 -3.91
CA TYR A 36 5.86 0.34 -3.68
C TYR A 36 4.39 0.64 -3.42
N VAL A 37 3.57 0.30 -4.40
CA VAL A 37 2.11 0.44 -4.30
C VAL A 37 1.53 -0.80 -3.62
N ALA A 38 0.68 -0.58 -2.60
CA ALA A 38 -0.15 -1.60 -2.02
C ALA A 38 -1.64 -1.24 -2.17
N PHE A 39 -2.43 -2.23 -2.55
CA PHE A 39 -3.87 -2.14 -2.69
C PHE A 39 -4.54 -2.72 -1.43
N HIS A 40 -5.20 -1.88 -0.66
CA HIS A 40 -5.87 -2.28 0.58
C HIS A 40 -7.38 -2.34 0.37
N ASN A 41 -7.89 -3.55 0.25
CA ASN A 41 -9.31 -3.78 0.08
C ASN A 41 -10.06 -3.53 1.39
N VAL A 42 -11.21 -2.85 1.30
CA VAL A 42 -12.12 -2.61 2.43
C VAL A 42 -13.49 -3.26 2.17
N LYS A 43 -14.08 -3.03 0.99
CA LYS A 43 -15.44 -3.47 0.66
C LYS A 43 -15.59 -4.14 -0.71
N ILE A 44 -14.52 -4.21 -1.52
CA ILE A 44 -14.58 -4.78 -2.86
C ILE A 44 -14.38 -6.29 -2.77
N PRO A 45 -15.27 -7.11 -3.35
CA PRO A 45 -15.03 -8.54 -3.47
C PRO A 45 -13.75 -8.83 -4.28
N MET A 46 -12.83 -9.62 -3.72
CA MET A 46 -11.54 -9.97 -4.35
C MET A 46 -11.66 -11.29 -5.12
N GLU A 47 -12.72 -11.39 -5.94
CA GLU A 47 -13.04 -12.56 -6.77
C GLU A 47 -12.97 -12.20 -8.26
N GLY A 48 -12.92 -13.19 -9.12
CA GLY A 48 -12.88 -13.00 -10.56
C GLY A 48 -11.67 -12.17 -10.99
N TYR A 49 -11.89 -11.15 -11.79
CA TYR A 49 -10.83 -10.27 -12.31
C TYR A 49 -10.12 -9.48 -11.22
N MET A 50 -10.78 -9.13 -10.10
CA MET A 50 -10.17 -8.42 -8.98
C MET A 50 -9.06 -9.23 -8.30
N ALA A 51 -9.06 -10.56 -8.45
CA ALA A 51 -7.99 -11.42 -7.95
C ALA A 51 -6.60 -11.05 -8.52
N GLN A 52 -6.53 -10.37 -9.66
CA GLN A 52 -5.27 -9.86 -10.23
C GLN A 52 -4.58 -8.84 -9.33
N LEU A 53 -5.31 -8.14 -8.46
CA LEU A 53 -4.76 -7.20 -7.48
C LEU A 53 -4.35 -7.87 -6.16
N ALA A 54 -4.64 -9.15 -5.96
CA ALA A 54 -4.30 -9.87 -4.74
C ALA A 54 -2.79 -9.80 -4.39
N PRO A 55 -1.83 -9.89 -5.33
CA PRO A 55 -0.40 -9.74 -5.04
C PRO A 55 -0.03 -8.38 -4.44
N TYR A 56 -0.83 -7.35 -4.67
CA TYR A 56 -0.60 -5.99 -4.18
C TYR A 56 -1.30 -5.70 -2.84
N ASN A 57 -2.03 -6.65 -2.28
CA ASN A 57 -2.64 -6.52 -0.95
C ASN A 57 -1.61 -6.55 0.20
N ILE A 58 -0.35 -6.63 -0.15
CA ILE A 58 0.80 -6.61 0.75
C ILE A 58 1.77 -5.55 0.25
N ASN A 59 2.19 -4.66 1.12
CA ASN A 59 3.28 -3.76 0.78
C ASN A 59 4.57 -4.58 0.60
N ARG A 60 5.13 -4.56 -0.61
CA ARG A 60 6.29 -5.37 -1.04
C ARG A 60 7.62 -4.63 -0.91
N ASN A 61 7.64 -3.44 -0.32
CA ASN A 61 8.90 -2.78 0.03
C ASN A 61 9.76 -3.75 0.88
N PRO A 62 11.05 -3.92 0.59
CA PRO A 62 11.92 -4.87 1.31
C PRO A 62 11.91 -4.70 2.83
N TYR A 63 11.89 -3.46 3.31
CA TYR A 63 11.76 -3.18 4.75
C TYR A 63 10.43 -3.70 5.31
N CYS A 64 9.32 -3.45 4.62
CA CYS A 64 8.00 -3.94 5.04
C CYS A 64 7.94 -5.46 5.05
N LEU A 65 8.54 -6.13 4.07
CA LEU A 65 8.61 -7.61 4.03
C LEU A 65 9.47 -8.15 5.18
N TYR A 66 10.62 -7.52 5.44
CA TYR A 66 11.49 -7.93 6.54
C TYR A 66 10.79 -7.84 7.89
N VAL A 67 10.14 -6.73 8.21
CA VAL A 67 9.45 -6.56 9.50
C VAL A 67 8.24 -7.49 9.62
N LYS A 68 7.52 -7.71 8.54
CA LYS A 68 6.35 -8.61 8.49
C LYS A 68 6.70 -10.10 8.49
N SER A 69 7.97 -10.46 8.45
CA SER A 69 8.40 -11.86 8.69
C SER A 69 8.04 -12.36 10.10
N LYS A 70 7.79 -11.45 11.04
CA LYS A 70 7.24 -11.74 12.37
C LYS A 70 5.70 -11.70 12.32
N PRO A 71 5.00 -12.80 12.69
CA PRO A 71 3.54 -12.85 12.66
C PRO A 71 2.85 -11.76 13.49
N GLU A 72 3.43 -11.40 14.62
CA GLU A 72 2.89 -10.36 15.51
C GLU A 72 2.92 -8.98 14.84
N VAL A 73 3.93 -8.73 14.02
CA VAL A 73 4.05 -7.49 13.23
C VAL A 73 2.99 -7.46 12.14
N TRP A 74 2.83 -8.57 11.44
CA TRP A 74 1.80 -8.74 10.44
C TRP A 74 0.41 -8.43 11.01
N ASN A 75 0.06 -9.08 12.13
CA ASN A 75 -1.24 -8.87 12.80
C ASN A 75 -1.41 -7.41 13.25
N THR A 76 -0.35 -6.78 13.75
CA THR A 76 -0.39 -5.36 14.14
C THR A 76 -0.62 -4.45 12.91
N CYS A 77 -0.01 -4.76 11.76
CA CYS A 77 -0.22 -4.02 10.52
C CYS A 77 -1.68 -4.08 10.09
N ILE A 78 -2.26 -5.29 10.05
CA ILE A 78 -3.66 -5.48 9.69
C ILE A 78 -4.59 -4.72 10.65
N ALA A 79 -4.38 -4.85 11.96
CA ALA A 79 -5.21 -4.19 12.96
C ALA A 79 -5.19 -2.65 12.85
N ARG A 80 -4.12 -2.07 12.28
CA ARG A 80 -4.01 -0.62 12.07
C ARG A 80 -4.68 -0.11 10.79
N GLN A 81 -5.01 -0.99 9.85
CA GLN A 81 -5.70 -0.59 8.62
C GLN A 81 -7.05 0.09 8.90
N GLY A 82 -7.76 -0.31 9.95
CA GLY A 82 -9.00 0.37 10.36
C GLY A 82 -8.81 1.86 10.61
N LYS A 83 -7.72 2.25 11.30
CA LYS A 83 -7.39 3.67 11.54
C LYS A 83 -7.04 4.42 10.24
N VAL A 84 -6.42 3.75 9.29
CA VAL A 84 -6.14 4.34 7.97
C VAL A 84 -7.45 4.61 7.23
N VAL A 85 -8.42 3.68 7.29
CA VAL A 85 -9.76 3.85 6.71
C VAL A 85 -10.47 5.05 7.33
N ASP A 86 -10.38 5.24 8.65
CA ASP A 86 -10.96 6.41 9.32
C ASP A 86 -10.35 7.72 8.79
N CYS A 87 -9.04 7.77 8.57
CA CYS A 87 -8.36 8.93 7.99
C CYS A 87 -8.75 9.16 6.53
N CYS A 88 -9.05 8.11 5.76
CA CYS A 88 -9.46 8.18 4.36
C CYS A 88 -10.72 9.03 4.13
N ALA A 89 -11.57 9.17 5.14
CA ALA A 89 -12.78 10.01 5.06
C ALA A 89 -12.46 11.49 4.80
N SER A 90 -11.26 11.95 5.14
CA SER A 90 -10.78 13.33 4.91
C SER A 90 -10.06 13.52 3.56
N GLY A 91 -9.96 12.49 2.74
CA GLY A 91 -9.26 12.50 1.45
C GLY A 91 -7.84 11.94 1.54
N PRO A 92 -7.02 12.15 0.48
CA PRO A 92 -5.63 11.69 0.46
C PRO A 92 -4.79 12.33 1.56
N PHE A 93 -3.89 11.54 2.13
CA PHE A 93 -2.98 12.01 3.19
C PHE A 93 -1.63 11.30 3.10
N CYS A 94 -0.63 11.81 3.81
CA CYS A 94 0.66 11.18 3.98
C CYS A 94 1.03 11.10 5.45
N GLY A 95 1.93 10.19 5.77
CA GLY A 95 2.42 10.03 7.13
C GLY A 95 3.43 8.91 7.29
N THR A 96 3.90 8.74 8.52
CA THR A 96 4.83 7.68 8.88
C THR A 96 4.09 6.58 9.61
N CYS A 97 4.07 5.37 9.05
CA CYS A 97 3.41 4.21 9.65
C CYS A 97 4.05 3.83 11.01
N TYR A 98 3.44 2.90 11.72
CA TYR A 98 3.89 2.49 13.05
C TYR A 98 5.30 1.85 13.06
N ALA A 99 5.75 1.31 11.92
CA ALA A 99 7.08 0.71 11.77
C ALA A 99 8.15 1.70 11.28
N GLY A 100 7.79 2.97 11.05
CA GLY A 100 8.73 4.01 10.64
C GLY A 100 8.80 4.26 9.12
N MET A 101 8.00 3.57 8.31
CA MET A 101 7.93 3.79 6.86
C MET A 101 7.01 4.96 6.53
N GLY A 102 7.48 5.87 5.69
CA GLY A 102 6.66 6.92 5.10
C GLY A 102 5.78 6.37 3.98
N GLU A 103 4.54 6.81 3.94
CA GLU A 103 3.56 6.40 2.95
C GLU A 103 2.60 7.52 2.59
N PHE A 104 2.16 7.53 1.33
CA PHE A 104 1.04 8.32 0.83
C PHE A 104 -0.17 7.40 0.68
N VAL A 105 -1.34 7.88 1.08
CA VAL A 105 -2.58 7.10 1.06
C VAL A 105 -3.61 7.82 0.20
N PHE A 106 -4.19 7.09 -0.75
CA PHE A 106 -5.18 7.57 -1.71
C PHE A 106 -6.45 6.72 -1.58
N PRO A 107 -7.52 7.24 -0.97
CA PRO A 107 -8.79 6.51 -0.87
C PRO A 107 -9.52 6.47 -2.22
N VAL A 108 -10.20 5.35 -2.45
CA VAL A 108 -11.18 5.19 -3.51
C VAL A 108 -12.56 5.11 -2.85
N LEU A 109 -13.41 6.09 -3.15
CA LEU A 109 -14.72 6.23 -2.54
C LEU A 109 -15.82 5.71 -3.47
N GLY A 110 -16.81 5.07 -2.91
CA GLY A 110 -18.07 4.77 -3.58
C GLY A 110 -18.93 6.02 -3.79
N ALA A 111 -20.00 5.87 -4.54
CA ALA A 111 -20.97 6.95 -4.78
C ALA A 111 -21.66 7.45 -3.48
N ASP A 112 -21.70 6.62 -2.47
CA ASP A 112 -22.22 6.93 -1.13
C ASP A 112 -21.19 7.58 -0.19
N GLY A 113 -19.97 7.85 -0.70
CA GLY A 113 -18.85 8.37 0.09
C GLY A 113 -18.14 7.33 0.96
N ALA A 114 -18.56 6.07 0.94
CA ALA A 114 -17.89 5.02 1.69
C ALA A 114 -16.55 4.66 1.06
N VAL A 115 -15.54 4.38 1.89
CA VAL A 115 -14.24 3.88 1.43
C VAL A 115 -14.41 2.46 0.91
N LEU A 116 -14.16 2.25 -0.38
CA LEU A 116 -14.19 0.94 -1.04
C LEU A 116 -12.86 0.22 -0.91
N CYS A 117 -11.79 0.94 -1.14
CA CYS A 117 -10.40 0.52 -0.99
C CYS A 117 -9.52 1.75 -0.81
N PHE A 118 -8.24 1.56 -0.54
CA PHE A 118 -7.25 2.60 -0.66
C PHE A 118 -5.95 2.06 -1.24
N LEU A 119 -5.23 2.91 -1.94
CA LEU A 119 -3.87 2.65 -2.38
C LEU A 119 -2.91 3.30 -1.40
N SER A 120 -1.86 2.60 -0.99
CA SER A 120 -0.74 3.22 -0.30
C SER A 120 0.51 3.13 -1.18
N VAL A 121 1.20 4.26 -1.33
CA VAL A 121 2.50 4.34 -2.00
C VAL A 121 3.54 4.55 -0.91
N SER A 122 4.47 3.62 -0.78
CA SER A 122 5.48 3.62 0.27
C SER A 122 6.89 3.50 -0.32
N GLY A 123 7.88 3.74 0.51
CA GLY A 123 9.29 3.73 0.13
C GLY A 123 9.96 5.08 0.46
N TYR A 124 9.37 5.85 1.39
CA TYR A 124 9.86 7.18 1.72
C TYR A 124 10.25 7.33 3.18
N CYS A 125 11.17 8.24 3.44
CA CYS A 125 11.46 8.79 4.76
C CYS A 125 10.84 10.17 4.87
N MET A 126 9.71 10.29 5.57
CA MET A 126 9.03 11.57 5.78
C MET A 126 9.69 12.40 6.90
N ASP A 127 10.21 11.72 7.91
CA ASP A 127 10.86 12.29 9.08
C ASP A 127 11.84 11.24 9.62
N GLU A 128 13.14 11.50 9.46
CA GLU A 128 14.20 10.58 9.85
C GLU A 128 14.21 10.32 11.36
N GLN A 129 14.01 11.36 12.16
CA GLN A 129 14.01 11.25 13.63
C GLN A 129 12.84 10.38 14.10
N MET A 130 11.66 10.61 13.58
CA MET A 130 10.46 9.82 13.87
C MET A 130 10.61 8.38 13.41
N SER A 131 11.12 8.16 12.19
CA SER A 131 11.36 6.82 11.64
C SER A 131 12.33 6.04 12.52
N MET A 132 13.44 6.67 12.93
CA MET A 132 14.42 6.07 13.82
C MET A 132 13.86 5.76 15.21
N GLN A 133 13.06 6.65 15.78
CA GLN A 133 12.42 6.41 17.08
C GLN A 133 11.47 5.21 17.01
N LYS A 134 10.65 5.14 15.95
CA LYS A 134 9.74 4.02 15.72
C LYS A 134 10.49 2.72 15.49
N MET A 135 11.59 2.71 14.72
CA MET A 135 12.42 1.52 14.51
C MET A 135 13.03 1.00 15.81
N ARG A 136 13.54 1.88 16.69
CA ARG A 136 14.08 1.47 18.01
C ARG A 136 13.01 0.82 18.88
N HIS A 137 11.84 1.48 18.97
CA HIS A 137 10.71 0.92 19.73
C HIS A 137 10.27 -0.43 19.14
N PHE A 138 10.23 -0.53 17.83
CA PHE A 138 9.83 -1.70 17.10
C PHE A 138 10.80 -2.88 17.29
N ALA A 139 12.11 -2.60 17.20
CA ALA A 139 13.16 -3.57 17.43
C ALA A 139 13.04 -4.21 18.81
N GLY A 140 12.88 -3.38 19.86
CA GLY A 140 12.73 -3.87 21.22
C GLY A 140 11.43 -4.65 21.46
N LYS A 141 10.32 -4.19 20.87
CA LYS A 141 9.01 -4.82 21.06
C LYS A 141 8.90 -6.21 20.42
N TYR A 142 9.52 -6.40 19.24
CA TYR A 142 9.36 -7.61 18.43
C TYR A 142 10.64 -8.45 18.33
N ASP A 143 11.63 -8.17 19.17
CA ASP A 143 12.93 -8.86 19.18
C ASP A 143 13.55 -8.91 17.77
N LEU A 144 13.68 -7.74 17.14
CA LEU A 144 14.33 -7.56 15.86
C LEU A 144 15.68 -6.86 16.06
N ARG A 145 16.68 -7.23 15.25
CA ARG A 145 17.98 -6.57 15.30
C ARG A 145 17.90 -5.16 14.70
N LEU A 146 18.10 -4.15 15.54
CA LEU A 146 18.01 -2.73 15.13
C LEU A 146 18.94 -2.40 13.96
N GLU A 147 20.15 -2.90 13.96
CA GLU A 147 21.13 -2.62 12.89
C GLU A 147 20.66 -3.21 11.55
N LYS A 148 20.06 -4.40 11.57
CA LYS A 148 19.48 -4.97 10.33
C LYS A 148 18.24 -4.20 9.87
N LEU A 149 17.42 -3.71 10.80
CA LEU A 149 16.29 -2.82 10.45
C LEU A 149 16.78 -1.56 9.75
N LYS A 150 17.84 -0.91 10.28
CA LYS A 150 18.43 0.28 9.68
C LYS A 150 19.01 0.00 8.29
N GLU A 151 19.78 -1.07 8.16
CA GLU A 151 20.37 -1.49 6.88
C GLU A 151 19.28 -1.65 5.81
N VAL A 152 18.28 -2.50 6.05
CA VAL A 152 17.20 -2.75 5.09
C VAL A 152 16.36 -1.49 4.83
N TYR A 153 16.18 -0.64 5.85
CA TYR A 153 15.50 0.65 5.69
C TYR A 153 16.27 1.57 4.74
N GLN A 154 17.58 1.75 4.97
CA GLN A 154 18.44 2.61 4.12
C GLN A 154 18.52 2.13 2.67
N GLU A 155 18.50 0.81 2.46
CA GLU A 155 18.53 0.23 1.11
C GLU A 155 17.21 0.35 0.34
N SER A 156 16.10 0.54 1.03
CA SER A 156 14.75 0.44 0.45
C SER A 156 13.90 1.71 0.60
N VAL A 157 14.47 2.78 1.15
CA VAL A 157 13.73 4.01 1.44
C VAL A 157 14.43 5.24 0.86
N ARG A 158 13.66 6.07 0.19
CA ARG A 158 14.10 7.34 -0.41
C ARG A 158 13.88 8.49 0.58
N THR A 159 14.77 9.47 0.51
CA THR A 159 14.68 10.72 1.32
C THR A 159 14.06 11.89 0.55
N ASP A 160 13.90 11.76 -0.76
CA ASP A 160 13.31 12.74 -1.67
C ASP A 160 11.80 12.52 -1.84
N ALA A 161 11.07 12.46 -0.73
CA ALA A 161 9.62 12.30 -0.76
C ALA A 161 8.96 13.47 -1.53
N PRO A 162 8.11 13.18 -2.54
CA PRO A 162 7.39 14.21 -3.25
C PRO A 162 6.36 14.88 -2.32
N GLN A 163 5.93 16.10 -2.68
CA GLN A 163 4.75 16.67 -2.02
C GLN A 163 3.50 15.91 -2.47
N ILE A 164 2.51 15.77 -1.57
CA ILE A 164 1.30 15.00 -1.88
C ILE A 164 0.54 15.60 -3.08
N GLU A 165 0.67 16.90 -3.30
CA GLU A 165 0.08 17.62 -4.43
C GLU A 165 0.66 17.18 -5.77
N GLU A 166 1.94 16.80 -5.80
CA GLU A 166 2.63 16.33 -7.02
C GLU A 166 2.17 14.93 -7.44
N LEU A 167 1.59 14.18 -6.49
CA LEU A 167 1.04 12.84 -6.73
C LEU A 167 -0.45 12.84 -7.10
N ARG A 168 -1.10 14.03 -7.07
CA ARG A 168 -2.48 14.18 -7.51
C ARG A 168 -2.51 14.41 -9.03
N VAL A 169 -2.97 13.42 -9.76
CA VAL A 169 -3.25 13.51 -11.18
C VAL A 169 -4.71 13.82 -11.41
#